data_78e30a85531c275edcfc98f081be3c67
#
_entry.id   78e30a85531c275edcfc98f081be3c67
#
_cell.length_a   1.000
_cell.length_b   1.000
_cell.length_c   1.000
_cell.angle_alpha   90.00
_cell.angle_beta   90.00
_cell.angle_gamma   90.00
#
_symmetry.space_group_name_H-M   'P 1'
#
loop_
_entity.id
_entity.type
_entity.pdbx_description
1 polymer ?
#
loop_
_entity_poly.entity_id
_entity_poly.type
_entity_poly.pdbx_seq_one_letter_code
_entity_poly.pdbx_strand_id
1 'polypeptide(L)'
;MPFERKLPVNFVDELRDEFGNNIDASHVKKFATKYAVGYATVSRKLKQFQVKKGTWNLTIQEGREILTKALSAPSVIPSVEQNLIPEVVDTFVPFGNFSDVKKIIQSGIFYPAFITGLSGNGKTFSVEQACAKANRELIRVNISIETDEDDLIGGFRLVDGNTVWHNGPVVEALERGAVLLLDEIDLASNKILCLQSILEGKGVFLKKIGKYVKPAKGFTVVATANTKGKGSEDGRFVGTNVLNEAFLERFPVTFEQNYPHPQTCLLYTSDAADDKCSV
;
A
#
# COMPACT_ATOMS: atom_id res chain seq x y z
N MET A 1 35.90 48.48 -16.38
CA MET A 1 35.25 47.17 -16.21
C MET A 1 33.95 47.18 -17.01
N PRO A 2 33.74 46.25 -17.97
CA PRO A 2 32.46 46.21 -18.67
C PRO A 2 31.36 45.69 -17.72
N PHE A 3 30.32 46.49 -17.54
CA PHE A 3 29.12 46.01 -16.82
C PHE A 3 28.52 44.84 -17.58
N GLU A 4 28.58 43.63 -16.96
CA GLU A 4 27.77 42.51 -17.41
C GLU A 4 26.30 42.85 -17.23
N ARG A 5 25.66 43.22 -18.31
CA ARG A 5 24.21 43.51 -18.35
C ARG A 5 23.50 42.16 -18.30
N LYS A 6 22.89 41.85 -17.15
CA LYS A 6 22.14 40.62 -16.91
C LYS A 6 20.66 40.83 -17.24
N LEU A 7 20.05 39.82 -17.86
CA LEU A 7 18.59 39.78 -18.00
C LEU A 7 17.96 39.78 -16.61
N PRO A 8 16.84 40.48 -16.40
CA PRO A 8 16.06 40.39 -15.17
C PRO A 8 15.68 38.94 -14.84
N VAL A 9 15.51 38.65 -13.57
CA VAL A 9 15.09 37.30 -13.13
C VAL A 9 13.72 36.95 -13.71
N ASN A 10 12.82 37.95 -13.81
CA ASN A 10 11.43 37.82 -14.30
C ASN A 10 11.30 38.22 -15.77
N PHE A 11 12.35 38.11 -16.58
CA PHE A 11 12.37 38.57 -17.97
C PHE A 11 11.27 37.99 -18.86
N VAL A 12 10.73 36.80 -18.52
CA VAL A 12 9.62 36.13 -19.23
C VAL A 12 8.30 36.86 -18.96
N ASP A 13 8.08 37.24 -17.70
CA ASP A 13 6.87 37.98 -17.31
C ASP A 13 6.87 39.40 -17.92
N GLU A 14 8.01 40.07 -17.89
CA GLU A 14 8.17 41.36 -18.53
C GLU A 14 7.96 41.31 -20.08
N LEU A 15 8.43 40.24 -20.72
CA LEU A 15 8.17 39.98 -22.13
C LEU A 15 6.68 39.76 -22.42
N ARG A 16 6.01 39.03 -21.52
CA ARG A 16 4.58 38.78 -21.61
C ARG A 16 3.76 40.04 -21.41
N ASP A 17 4.10 40.83 -20.44
CA ASP A 17 3.42 42.08 -20.13
C ASP A 17 3.59 43.15 -21.27
N GLU A 18 4.76 43.15 -21.92
CA GLU A 18 5.06 44.13 -22.98
C GLU A 18 4.56 43.71 -24.37
N PHE A 19 4.58 42.41 -24.70
CA PHE A 19 4.30 41.90 -26.05
C PHE A 19 3.19 40.81 -26.10
N GLY A 20 2.61 40.45 -24.97
CA GLY A 20 1.60 39.39 -24.87
C GLY A 20 2.17 37.97 -24.90
N ASN A 21 1.25 36.99 -24.91
CA ASN A 21 1.64 35.60 -24.81
C ASN A 21 2.32 35.00 -26.07
N ASN A 22 1.99 35.54 -27.25
CA ASN A 22 2.56 35.08 -28.52
C ASN A 22 3.57 36.10 -29.04
N ILE A 23 4.85 35.73 -28.96
CA ILE A 23 5.94 36.61 -29.38
C ILE A 23 6.71 36.03 -30.56
N ASP A 24 7.24 36.90 -31.38
CA ASP A 24 8.09 36.57 -32.52
C ASP A 24 9.54 37.07 -32.36
N ALA A 25 10.37 36.80 -33.37
CA ALA A 25 11.77 37.18 -33.36
C ALA A 25 11.96 38.73 -33.33
N SER A 26 11.00 39.53 -33.77
CA SER A 26 11.06 41.01 -33.74
C SER A 26 10.87 41.52 -32.31
N HIS A 27 9.95 40.96 -31.57
CA HIS A 27 9.69 41.24 -30.14
C HIS A 27 10.91 40.89 -29.29
N VAL A 28 11.47 39.70 -29.49
CA VAL A 28 12.68 39.28 -28.79
C VAL A 28 13.89 40.15 -29.08
N LYS A 29 14.04 40.67 -30.32
CA LYS A 29 15.09 41.62 -30.66
C LYS A 29 14.90 42.96 -29.97
N LYS A 30 13.68 43.52 -29.94
CA LYS A 30 13.36 44.78 -29.24
C LYS A 30 13.68 44.65 -27.75
N PHE A 31 13.25 43.57 -27.11
CA PHE A 31 13.53 43.29 -25.70
C PHE A 31 15.04 43.16 -25.43
N ALA A 32 15.74 42.42 -26.27
CA ALA A 32 17.19 42.27 -26.16
C ALA A 32 17.93 43.60 -26.25
N THR A 33 17.49 44.51 -27.14
CA THR A 33 18.05 45.86 -27.28
C THR A 33 17.78 46.72 -26.04
N LYS A 34 16.57 46.62 -25.46
CA LYS A 34 16.18 47.35 -24.24
C LYS A 34 17.10 47.06 -23.07
N TYR A 35 17.47 45.81 -22.90
CA TYR A 35 18.35 45.34 -21.81
C TYR A 35 19.83 45.23 -22.23
N ALA A 36 20.16 45.67 -23.47
CA ALA A 36 21.48 45.58 -24.07
C ALA A 36 22.13 44.18 -23.95
N VAL A 37 21.31 43.15 -24.17
CA VAL A 37 21.70 41.74 -24.17
C VAL A 37 21.65 41.20 -25.60
N GLY A 38 22.46 40.23 -25.93
CA GLY A 38 22.44 39.63 -27.26
C GLY A 38 21.14 38.85 -27.53
N TYR A 39 20.55 38.99 -28.73
CA TYR A 39 19.37 38.22 -29.18
C TYR A 39 19.52 36.71 -28.95
N ALA A 40 20.70 36.15 -29.26
CA ALA A 40 20.97 34.74 -29.09
C ALA A 40 20.85 34.29 -27.63
N THR A 41 21.18 35.14 -26.66
CA THR A 41 21.07 34.87 -25.22
C THR A 41 19.62 34.82 -24.79
N VAL A 42 18.78 35.75 -25.22
CA VAL A 42 17.35 35.77 -24.92
C VAL A 42 16.65 34.58 -25.59
N SER A 43 16.91 34.36 -26.88
CA SER A 43 16.32 33.28 -27.66
C SER A 43 16.68 31.89 -27.09
N ARG A 44 17.91 31.69 -26.58
CA ARG A 44 18.32 30.45 -25.93
C ARG A 44 17.57 30.18 -24.63
N LYS A 45 17.36 31.24 -23.82
CA LYS A 45 16.56 31.14 -22.59
C LYS A 45 15.08 30.89 -22.85
N LEU A 46 14.55 31.36 -23.99
CA LEU A 46 13.17 31.15 -24.43
C LEU A 46 12.96 29.79 -25.16
N LYS A 47 13.97 28.97 -25.31
CA LYS A 47 13.91 27.72 -26.09
C LYS A 47 12.74 26.79 -25.65
N GLN A 48 12.46 26.77 -24.35
CA GLN A 48 11.36 25.98 -23.78
C GLN A 48 9.95 26.46 -24.20
N PHE A 49 9.80 27.71 -24.56
CA PHE A 49 8.52 28.31 -25.02
C PHE A 49 8.37 28.31 -26.55
N GLN A 50 9.35 27.73 -27.25
CA GLN A 50 9.38 27.82 -28.72
C GLN A 50 8.34 26.87 -29.35
N VAL A 51 7.41 27.45 -30.12
CA VAL A 51 6.37 26.72 -30.89
C VAL A 51 6.89 26.38 -32.29
N LYS A 52 7.48 27.37 -32.98
CA LYS A 52 8.15 27.20 -34.28
C LYS A 52 9.43 28.06 -34.28
N LYS A 53 10.31 27.80 -35.28
CA LYS A 53 11.54 28.58 -35.42
C LYS A 53 11.20 30.09 -35.52
N GLY A 54 11.63 30.85 -34.48
CA GLY A 54 11.41 32.31 -34.41
C GLY A 54 10.07 32.77 -33.82
N THR A 55 9.27 31.86 -33.27
CA THR A 55 8.01 32.18 -32.57
C THR A 55 7.94 31.43 -31.25
N TRP A 56 7.47 32.10 -30.19
CA TRP A 56 7.35 31.54 -28.83
C TRP A 56 5.97 31.84 -28.26
N ASN A 57 5.44 30.92 -27.45
CA ASN A 57 4.21 31.12 -26.70
C ASN A 57 4.52 31.00 -25.20
N LEU A 58 4.40 32.15 -24.50
CA LEU A 58 4.78 32.28 -23.10
C LEU A 58 3.77 31.65 -22.11
N THR A 59 2.58 31.28 -22.59
CA THR A 59 1.55 30.60 -21.78
C THR A 59 1.81 29.07 -21.63
N ILE A 60 2.65 28.51 -22.50
CA ILE A 60 2.89 27.02 -22.53
C ILE A 60 3.56 26.51 -21.24
N GLN A 61 4.21 27.37 -20.49
CA GLN A 61 4.95 26.93 -19.29
C GLN A 61 4.00 26.53 -18.14
N GLU A 62 2.91 27.25 -17.91
CA GLU A 62 1.92 26.89 -16.88
C GLU A 62 1.27 25.54 -17.19
N GLY A 63 0.94 25.30 -18.45
CA GLY A 63 0.41 24.01 -18.89
C GLY A 63 1.43 22.88 -18.84
N ARG A 64 2.72 23.14 -19.15
CA ARG A 64 3.79 22.13 -19.08
C ARG A 64 4.26 21.84 -17.65
N GLU A 65 4.32 22.83 -16.76
CA GLU A 65 4.62 22.59 -15.34
C GLU A 65 3.50 21.82 -14.65
N ILE A 66 2.25 22.11 -14.97
CA ILE A 66 1.10 21.33 -14.51
C ILE A 66 1.16 19.91 -15.10
N LEU A 67 1.46 19.77 -16.38
CA LEU A 67 1.57 18.48 -17.06
C LEU A 67 2.80 17.67 -16.57
N THR A 68 3.97 18.30 -16.39
CA THR A 68 5.16 17.64 -15.85
C THR A 68 5.02 17.33 -14.37
N LYS A 69 4.35 18.16 -13.58
CA LYS A 69 4.00 17.86 -12.19
C LYS A 69 2.95 16.76 -12.09
N ALA A 70 1.97 16.71 -13.00
CA ALA A 70 0.98 15.65 -13.09
C ALA A 70 1.60 14.33 -13.61
N LEU A 71 2.60 14.39 -14.51
CA LEU A 71 3.30 13.22 -15.05
C LEU A 71 4.47 12.75 -14.17
N SER A 72 4.97 13.57 -13.24
CA SER A 72 6.10 13.22 -12.34
C SER A 72 5.66 12.80 -10.95
N ALA A 73 4.41 13.03 -10.56
CA ALA A 73 3.83 12.40 -9.38
C ALA A 73 3.28 11.03 -9.80
N PRO A 74 3.76 9.92 -9.22
CA PRO A 74 3.04 8.67 -9.37
C PRO A 74 1.64 8.91 -8.85
N SER A 75 0.63 8.86 -9.74
CA SER A 75 -0.76 8.97 -9.33
C SER A 75 -1.06 7.74 -8.48
N VAL A 76 -1.04 7.92 -7.18
CA VAL A 76 -1.61 6.96 -6.24
C VAL A 76 -3.11 7.10 -6.43
N ILE A 77 -3.77 6.08 -6.96
CA ILE A 77 -5.23 6.03 -6.95
C ILE A 77 -5.61 6.03 -5.46
N PRO A 78 -6.36 7.03 -4.98
CA PRO A 78 -6.77 7.01 -3.58
C PRO A 78 -7.54 5.71 -3.36
N SER A 79 -7.11 4.92 -2.37
CA SER A 79 -7.89 3.80 -1.89
C SER A 79 -9.28 4.36 -1.56
N VAL A 80 -10.31 3.76 -2.13
CA VAL A 80 -11.70 4.10 -1.79
C VAL A 80 -11.77 4.03 -0.27
N GLU A 81 -12.36 5.05 0.38
CA GLU A 81 -12.63 5.04 1.81
C GLU A 81 -13.67 3.94 2.11
N GLN A 82 -13.23 2.69 2.02
CA GLN A 82 -14.02 1.55 2.44
C GLN A 82 -13.78 1.33 3.93
N ASN A 83 -14.86 1.20 4.67
CA ASN A 83 -14.77 0.68 6.02
C ASN A 83 -14.43 -0.82 5.94
N LEU A 84 -13.25 -1.17 6.45
CA LEU A 84 -12.75 -2.55 6.45
C LEU A 84 -12.93 -3.24 7.81
N ILE A 85 -13.81 -2.71 8.66
CA ILE A 85 -14.16 -3.37 9.91
C ILE A 85 -15.12 -4.53 9.59
N PRO A 86 -14.78 -5.77 9.97
CA PRO A 86 -15.65 -6.91 9.74
C PRO A 86 -16.97 -6.77 10.48
N GLU A 87 -18.02 -7.40 9.95
CA GLU A 87 -19.33 -7.45 10.62
C GLU A 87 -19.30 -8.36 11.85
N VAL A 88 -19.97 -7.93 12.90
CA VAL A 88 -20.16 -8.76 14.09
C VAL A 88 -21.22 -9.82 13.77
N VAL A 89 -20.86 -11.08 13.95
CA VAL A 89 -21.78 -12.20 13.81
C VAL A 89 -22.35 -12.54 15.19
N ASP A 90 -23.65 -12.34 15.39
CA ASP A 90 -24.32 -12.51 16.69
C ASP A 90 -24.26 -13.96 17.20
N THR A 91 -24.31 -14.91 16.27
CA THR A 91 -24.22 -16.34 16.57
C THR A 91 -22.79 -16.82 16.91
N PHE A 92 -21.79 -15.93 16.83
CA PHE A 92 -20.41 -16.29 17.13
C PHE A 92 -20.20 -16.58 18.62
N VAL A 93 -19.86 -17.83 18.93
CA VAL A 93 -19.50 -18.28 20.29
C VAL A 93 -17.97 -18.26 20.43
N PRO A 94 -17.42 -17.42 21.33
CA PRO A 94 -15.96 -17.41 21.59
C PRO A 94 -15.47 -18.75 22.14
N PHE A 95 -14.37 -19.25 21.58
CA PHE A 95 -13.72 -20.47 22.08
C PHE A 95 -12.18 -20.39 21.90
N GLY A 96 -11.47 -21.34 22.49
CA GLY A 96 -10.01 -21.43 22.38
C GLY A 96 -9.31 -20.14 22.81
N ASN A 97 -8.42 -19.68 21.97
CA ASN A 97 -7.56 -18.52 22.27
C ASN A 97 -8.20 -17.16 21.91
N PHE A 98 -9.51 -17.14 21.60
CA PHE A 98 -10.22 -15.92 21.15
C PHE A 98 -10.03 -14.72 22.09
N SER A 99 -10.12 -14.95 23.41
CA SER A 99 -9.99 -13.86 24.40
C SER A 99 -8.63 -13.18 24.33
N ASP A 100 -7.57 -13.95 24.15
CA ASP A 100 -6.21 -13.41 24.14
C ASP A 100 -5.88 -12.74 22.80
N VAL A 101 -6.31 -13.33 21.68
CA VAL A 101 -6.23 -12.71 20.35
C VAL A 101 -6.99 -11.38 20.34
N LYS A 102 -8.20 -11.35 20.92
CA LYS A 102 -8.99 -10.10 21.04
C LYS A 102 -8.27 -9.05 21.87
N LYS A 103 -7.65 -9.41 23.01
CA LYS A 103 -6.87 -8.46 23.84
C LYS A 103 -5.69 -7.87 23.06
N ILE A 104 -4.95 -8.70 22.32
CA ILE A 104 -3.85 -8.23 21.46
C ILE A 104 -4.36 -7.20 20.44
N ILE A 105 -5.41 -7.54 19.69
CA ILE A 105 -6.00 -6.66 18.67
C ILE A 105 -6.53 -5.37 19.31
N GLN A 106 -7.22 -5.47 20.44
CA GLN A 106 -7.83 -4.34 21.13
C GLN A 106 -6.78 -3.39 21.74
N SER A 107 -5.61 -3.90 22.13
CA SER A 107 -4.53 -3.08 22.70
C SER A 107 -4.02 -2.01 21.75
N GLY A 108 -4.10 -2.23 20.44
CA GLY A 108 -3.54 -1.35 19.43
C GLY A 108 -2.00 -1.26 19.48
N ILE A 109 -1.36 -2.15 20.22
CA ILE A 109 0.10 -2.26 20.30
C ILE A 109 0.55 -3.23 19.21
N PHE A 110 1.68 -2.94 18.57
CA PHE A 110 2.27 -3.87 17.62
C PHE A 110 2.73 -5.13 18.37
N TYR A 111 2.03 -6.23 18.12
CA TYR A 111 2.33 -7.53 18.72
C TYR A 111 1.93 -8.65 17.76
N PRO A 112 2.82 -9.08 16.85
CA PRO A 112 2.53 -10.14 15.89
C PRO A 112 2.14 -11.44 16.58
N ALA A 113 1.07 -12.09 16.10
CA ALA A 113 0.58 -13.34 16.64
C ALA A 113 0.48 -14.41 15.55
N PHE A 114 0.91 -15.62 15.83
CA PHE A 114 0.82 -16.78 14.96
C PHE A 114 -0.23 -17.76 15.52
N ILE A 115 -1.23 -18.11 14.71
CA ILE A 115 -2.30 -19.03 15.12
C ILE A 115 -2.21 -20.28 14.25
N THR A 116 -1.91 -21.40 14.87
CA THR A 116 -1.80 -22.69 14.21
C THR A 116 -2.91 -23.64 14.65
N GLY A 117 -3.21 -24.63 13.83
CA GLY A 117 -4.18 -25.70 14.16
C GLY A 117 -4.83 -26.26 12.91
N LEU A 118 -5.54 -27.36 13.04
CA LEU A 118 -6.13 -28.08 11.93
C LEU A 118 -7.09 -27.24 11.10
N SER A 119 -7.28 -27.60 9.83
CA SER A 119 -8.20 -26.91 8.93
C SER A 119 -9.65 -26.99 9.46
N GLY A 120 -10.44 -25.94 9.22
CA GLY A 120 -11.86 -25.91 9.62
C GLY A 120 -12.11 -25.68 11.12
N ASN A 121 -11.08 -25.38 11.93
CA ASN A 121 -11.25 -25.09 13.35
C ASN A 121 -11.52 -23.60 13.68
N GLY A 122 -11.88 -22.79 12.68
CA GLY A 122 -12.33 -21.41 12.88
C GLY A 122 -11.24 -20.38 13.21
N LYS A 123 -9.95 -20.63 12.91
CA LYS A 123 -8.85 -19.68 13.17
C LYS A 123 -9.11 -18.30 12.57
N THR A 124 -9.32 -18.27 11.25
CA THR A 124 -9.54 -17.06 10.47
C THR A 124 -10.77 -16.31 10.96
N PHE A 125 -11.88 -17.03 11.13
CA PHE A 125 -13.14 -16.46 11.62
C PHE A 125 -13.00 -15.88 13.03
N SER A 126 -12.23 -16.52 13.92
CA SER A 126 -11.95 -15.98 15.25
C SER A 126 -11.23 -14.63 15.18
N VAL A 127 -10.27 -14.47 14.26
CA VAL A 127 -9.56 -13.17 14.07
C VAL A 127 -10.52 -12.12 13.52
N GLU A 128 -11.33 -12.46 12.53
CA GLU A 128 -12.34 -11.55 11.98
C GLU A 128 -13.30 -11.06 13.07
N GLN A 129 -13.84 -11.96 13.88
CA GLN A 129 -14.74 -11.60 14.98
C GLN A 129 -14.03 -10.86 16.13
N ALA A 130 -12.73 -11.09 16.34
CA ALA A 130 -11.96 -10.31 17.29
C ALA A 130 -11.79 -8.86 16.81
N CYS A 131 -11.52 -8.65 15.52
CA CYS A 131 -11.45 -7.32 14.91
C CYS A 131 -12.81 -6.61 14.94
N ALA A 132 -13.90 -7.31 14.56
CA ALA A 132 -15.26 -6.78 14.60
C ALA A 132 -15.63 -6.29 16.01
N LYS A 133 -15.45 -7.14 17.03
CA LYS A 133 -15.75 -6.80 18.43
C LYS A 133 -14.79 -5.78 19.05
N ALA A 134 -13.62 -5.56 18.46
CA ALA A 134 -12.68 -4.52 18.85
C ALA A 134 -12.85 -3.23 18.05
N ASN A 135 -13.77 -3.19 17.09
CA ASN A 135 -13.99 -2.08 16.14
C ASN A 135 -12.69 -1.69 15.42
N ARG A 136 -11.97 -2.69 14.88
CA ARG A 136 -10.69 -2.55 14.20
C ARG A 136 -10.79 -2.99 12.76
N GLU A 137 -10.22 -2.19 11.87
CA GLU A 137 -10.10 -2.57 10.46
C GLU A 137 -9.23 -3.82 10.31
N LEU A 138 -9.64 -4.70 9.40
CA LEU A 138 -8.95 -5.93 9.06
C LEU A 138 -8.68 -5.97 7.56
N ILE A 139 -7.42 -6.20 7.21
CA ILE A 139 -7.03 -6.51 5.84
C ILE A 139 -6.54 -7.95 5.82
N ARG A 140 -7.31 -8.80 5.14
CA ARG A 140 -7.00 -10.23 4.99
C ARG A 140 -6.32 -10.48 3.66
N VAL A 141 -5.26 -11.25 3.69
CA VAL A 141 -4.53 -11.73 2.51
C VAL A 141 -4.44 -13.25 2.58
N ASN A 142 -5.07 -13.93 1.63
CA ASN A 142 -4.90 -15.37 1.48
C ASN A 142 -3.57 -15.63 0.76
N ILE A 143 -2.70 -16.32 1.45
CA ILE A 143 -1.36 -16.65 0.95
C ILE A 143 -1.42 -17.92 0.11
N SER A 144 -0.70 -17.91 -1.00
CA SER A 144 -0.50 -19.07 -1.87
C SER A 144 0.97 -19.22 -2.22
N ILE A 145 1.32 -20.31 -2.88
CA ILE A 145 2.70 -20.54 -3.35
C ILE A 145 3.15 -19.50 -4.38
N GLU A 146 2.21 -18.90 -5.10
CA GLU A 146 2.47 -17.89 -6.14
C GLU A 146 2.57 -16.48 -5.58
N THR A 147 2.04 -16.24 -4.37
CA THR A 147 2.02 -14.92 -3.73
C THR A 147 3.43 -14.33 -3.67
N ASP A 148 3.59 -13.12 -4.18
CA ASP A 148 4.88 -12.46 -4.29
C ASP A 148 4.92 -11.04 -3.69
N GLU A 149 6.07 -10.35 -3.84
CA GLU A 149 6.27 -9.00 -3.31
C GLU A 149 5.30 -8.00 -3.96
N ASP A 150 4.98 -8.16 -5.25
CA ASP A 150 4.08 -7.26 -5.96
C ASP A 150 2.62 -7.42 -5.50
N ASP A 151 2.22 -8.63 -5.13
CA ASP A 151 0.88 -8.90 -4.58
C ASP A 151 0.73 -8.35 -3.15
N LEU A 152 1.80 -8.43 -2.36
CA LEU A 152 1.77 -8.04 -0.94
C LEU A 152 2.05 -6.56 -0.73
N ILE A 153 3.12 -6.06 -1.34
CA ILE A 153 3.63 -4.69 -1.13
C ILE A 153 3.04 -3.73 -2.14
N GLY A 154 2.88 -4.17 -3.38
CA GLY A 154 2.34 -3.39 -4.49
C GLY A 154 3.24 -3.35 -5.71
N GLY A 155 2.64 -2.94 -6.81
CA GLY A 155 3.29 -2.93 -8.10
C GLY A 155 2.72 -1.89 -9.05
N PHE A 156 3.36 -1.76 -10.19
CA PHE A 156 2.83 -0.93 -11.27
C PHE A 156 1.71 -1.66 -12.02
N ARG A 157 0.63 -0.94 -12.28
CA ARG A 157 -0.50 -1.39 -13.11
C ARG A 157 -0.73 -0.42 -14.26
N LEU A 158 -1.21 -0.93 -15.37
CA LEU A 158 -1.62 -0.12 -16.51
C LEU A 158 -3.09 0.28 -16.32
N VAL A 159 -3.32 1.60 -16.17
CA VAL A 159 -4.66 2.19 -16.01
C VAL A 159 -4.80 3.29 -17.03
N ASP A 160 -5.78 3.20 -17.93
CA ASP A 160 -6.05 4.17 -19.00
C ASP A 160 -4.82 4.54 -19.85
N GLY A 161 -3.97 3.55 -20.14
CA GLY A 161 -2.74 3.73 -20.92
C GLY A 161 -1.56 4.32 -20.14
N ASN A 162 -1.72 4.61 -18.85
CA ASN A 162 -0.68 5.12 -17.96
C ASN A 162 -0.22 4.04 -16.98
N THR A 163 1.08 4.03 -16.70
CA THR A 163 1.64 3.15 -15.66
C THR A 163 1.50 3.83 -14.30
N VAL A 164 0.68 3.24 -13.42
CA VAL A 164 0.34 3.78 -12.11
C VAL A 164 0.78 2.81 -11.02
N TRP A 165 1.34 3.33 -9.93
CA TRP A 165 1.64 2.53 -8.75
C TRP A 165 0.36 2.21 -7.98
N HIS A 166 0.17 0.94 -7.64
CA HIS A 166 -0.86 0.45 -6.73
C HIS A 166 -0.23 -0.09 -5.46
N ASN A 167 -0.69 0.40 -4.30
CA ASN A 167 -0.32 -0.19 -3.03
C ASN A 167 -0.90 -1.60 -2.92
N GLY A 168 -0.12 -2.53 -2.41
CA GLY A 168 -0.61 -3.85 -2.02
C GLY A 168 -1.26 -3.81 -0.63
N PRO A 169 -1.96 -4.89 -0.24
CA PRO A 169 -2.72 -4.97 0.99
C PRO A 169 -1.86 -4.75 2.26
N VAL A 170 -0.60 -5.13 2.22
CA VAL A 170 0.32 -4.92 3.35
C VAL A 170 0.63 -3.44 3.55
N VAL A 171 0.89 -2.71 2.46
CA VAL A 171 1.14 -1.26 2.52
C VAL A 171 -0.12 -0.53 2.94
N GLU A 172 -1.28 -0.95 2.47
CA GLU A 172 -2.57 -0.39 2.87
C GLU A 172 -2.83 -0.60 4.36
N ALA A 173 -2.56 -1.81 4.89
CA ALA A 173 -2.68 -2.09 6.32
C ALA A 173 -1.74 -1.21 7.16
N LEU A 174 -0.49 -1.03 6.70
CA LEU A 174 0.48 -0.15 7.36
C LEU A 174 0.00 1.30 7.43
N GLU A 175 -0.46 1.85 6.30
CA GLU A 175 -0.90 3.26 6.21
C GLU A 175 -2.18 3.52 7.03
N ARG A 176 -3.10 2.55 7.10
CA ARG A 176 -4.36 2.65 7.86
C ARG A 176 -4.20 2.33 9.34
N GLY A 177 -3.15 1.65 9.75
CA GLY A 177 -3.01 1.12 11.10
C GLY A 177 -3.96 -0.06 11.37
N ALA A 178 -4.34 -0.78 10.32
CA ALA A 178 -5.24 -1.92 10.37
C ALA A 178 -4.56 -3.18 10.91
N VAL A 179 -5.35 -4.19 11.25
CA VAL A 179 -4.87 -5.54 11.50
C VAL A 179 -4.63 -6.23 10.16
N LEU A 180 -3.41 -6.66 9.90
CA LEU A 180 -3.07 -7.45 8.73
C LEU A 180 -3.20 -8.94 9.08
N LEU A 181 -4.10 -9.64 8.40
CA LEU A 181 -4.26 -11.09 8.54
C LEU A 181 -3.63 -11.80 7.34
N LEU A 182 -2.55 -12.53 7.59
CA LEU A 182 -1.90 -13.40 6.62
C LEU A 182 -2.48 -14.81 6.80
N ASP A 183 -3.43 -15.16 5.94
CA ASP A 183 -4.15 -16.43 6.06
C ASP A 183 -3.45 -17.54 5.26
N GLU A 184 -3.35 -18.71 5.84
CA GLU A 184 -2.67 -19.89 5.27
C GLU A 184 -1.19 -19.65 4.93
N ILE A 185 -0.47 -18.99 5.83
CA ILE A 185 0.92 -18.57 5.59
C ILE A 185 1.89 -19.72 5.34
N ASP A 186 1.54 -20.92 5.75
CA ASP A 186 2.31 -22.14 5.50
C ASP A 186 2.26 -22.62 4.03
N LEU A 187 1.45 -22.01 3.19
CA LEU A 187 1.52 -22.18 1.73
C LEU A 187 2.56 -21.25 1.07
N ALA A 188 3.10 -20.28 1.81
CA ALA A 188 4.00 -19.27 1.28
C ALA A 188 5.30 -19.87 0.74
N SER A 189 5.77 -19.33 -0.36
CA SER A 189 7.14 -19.52 -0.84
C SER A 189 8.12 -18.59 -0.09
N ASN A 190 9.43 -18.74 -0.32
CA ASN A 190 10.44 -17.86 0.25
C ASN A 190 10.26 -16.36 -0.10
N LYS A 191 9.40 -16.03 -1.04
CA LYS A 191 9.08 -14.64 -1.41
C LYS A 191 8.43 -13.86 -0.25
N ILE A 192 7.80 -14.56 0.71
CA ILE A 192 7.19 -13.97 1.92
C ILE A 192 8.21 -13.24 2.81
N LEU A 193 9.51 -13.49 2.63
CA LEU A 193 10.57 -12.85 3.41
C LEU A 193 10.64 -11.33 3.19
N CYS A 194 9.97 -10.79 2.16
CA CYS A 194 9.79 -9.35 1.99
C CYS A 194 9.06 -8.69 3.19
N LEU A 195 8.32 -9.47 3.99
CA LEU A 195 7.60 -9.01 5.18
C LEU A 195 8.44 -8.97 6.47
N GLN A 196 9.71 -9.37 6.45
CA GLN A 196 10.52 -9.46 7.67
C GLN A 196 10.60 -8.13 8.45
N SER A 197 10.86 -7.01 7.76
CA SER A 197 10.92 -5.68 8.40
C SER A 197 9.59 -5.27 9.02
N ILE A 198 8.49 -5.66 8.40
CA ILE A 198 7.12 -5.38 8.83
C ILE A 198 6.79 -6.16 10.09
N LEU A 199 7.19 -7.44 10.17
CA LEU A 199 7.04 -8.27 11.36
C LEU A 199 7.92 -7.83 12.54
N GLU A 200 8.92 -6.98 12.29
CA GLU A 200 9.70 -6.31 13.33
C GLU A 200 9.08 -4.97 13.79
N GLY A 201 7.90 -4.61 13.30
CA GLY A 201 7.26 -3.33 13.59
C GLY A 201 7.89 -2.14 12.87
N LYS A 202 8.76 -2.41 11.89
CA LYS A 202 9.39 -1.40 11.04
C LYS A 202 8.55 -1.17 9.79
N GLY A 203 8.78 -0.03 9.15
CA GLY A 203 8.15 0.25 7.87
C GLY A 203 8.82 -0.50 6.72
N VAL A 204 8.28 -0.28 5.52
CA VAL A 204 8.78 -0.85 4.28
C VAL A 204 9.24 0.25 3.32
N PHE A 205 10.35 0.01 2.64
CA PHE A 205 10.82 0.88 1.57
C PHE A 205 10.33 0.36 0.23
N LEU A 206 9.48 1.12 -0.41
CA LEU A 206 8.91 0.83 -1.73
C LEU A 206 9.97 1.15 -2.80
N LYS A 207 10.81 0.19 -3.11
CA LYS A 207 12.01 0.35 -3.98
C LYS A 207 11.66 0.92 -5.35
N LYS A 208 10.52 0.52 -5.93
CA LYS A 208 10.09 0.92 -7.28
C LYS A 208 9.71 2.40 -7.40
N ILE A 209 9.29 3.03 -6.30
CA ILE A 209 8.86 4.45 -6.25
C ILE A 209 9.68 5.30 -5.28
N GLY A 210 10.68 4.72 -4.61
CA GLY A 210 11.56 5.44 -3.69
C GLY A 210 10.87 6.01 -2.44
N LYS A 211 9.73 5.43 -2.02
CA LYS A 211 8.94 5.90 -0.86
C LYS A 211 9.13 4.96 0.33
N TYR A 212 9.34 5.52 1.52
CA TYR A 212 9.31 4.75 2.77
C TYR A 212 7.96 4.91 3.46
N VAL A 213 7.32 3.79 3.78
CA VAL A 213 6.03 3.74 4.49
C VAL A 213 6.27 3.26 5.91
N LYS A 214 5.87 4.07 6.89
CA LYS A 214 5.91 3.73 8.31
C LYS A 214 4.57 3.14 8.75
N PRO A 215 4.58 2.19 9.72
CA PRO A 215 3.33 1.70 10.29
C PRO A 215 2.61 2.82 11.06
N ALA A 216 1.34 3.01 10.76
CA ALA A 216 0.46 3.88 11.52
C ALA A 216 0.13 3.24 12.89
N LYS A 217 -0.31 4.08 13.83
CA LYS A 217 -0.69 3.60 15.17
C LYS A 217 -1.82 2.57 15.08
N GLY A 218 -1.62 1.47 15.77
CA GLY A 218 -2.60 0.38 15.78
C GLY A 218 -2.26 -0.77 14.85
N PHE A 219 -1.37 -0.60 13.87
CA PHE A 219 -0.96 -1.68 13.00
C PHE A 219 -0.45 -2.88 13.79
N THR A 220 -0.93 -4.06 13.45
CA THR A 220 -0.40 -5.35 13.94
C THR A 220 -0.62 -6.44 12.91
N VAL A 221 0.06 -7.56 13.07
CA VAL A 221 0.00 -8.69 12.14
C VAL A 221 -0.50 -9.93 12.88
N VAL A 222 -1.44 -10.64 12.27
CA VAL A 222 -1.86 -11.97 12.70
C VAL A 222 -1.65 -12.92 11.53
N ALA A 223 -1.03 -14.05 11.76
CA ALA A 223 -0.87 -15.09 10.74
C ALA A 223 -1.59 -16.36 11.16
N THR A 224 -2.23 -17.03 10.21
CA THR A 224 -2.83 -18.36 10.43
C THR A 224 -2.12 -19.41 9.60
N ALA A 225 -2.05 -20.63 10.12
CA ALA A 225 -1.48 -21.78 9.45
C ALA A 225 -2.18 -23.07 9.84
N ASN A 226 -2.14 -24.06 8.97
CA ASN A 226 -2.60 -25.41 9.30
C ASN A 226 -1.50 -26.26 9.95
N THR A 227 -0.26 -25.87 9.75
CA THR A 227 0.94 -26.48 10.32
C THR A 227 1.64 -25.52 11.28
N LYS A 228 2.58 -26.03 12.09
CA LYS A 228 3.41 -25.16 12.96
C LYS A 228 4.57 -24.50 12.20
N GLY A 229 4.47 -24.35 10.88
CA GLY A 229 5.54 -23.83 10.02
C GLY A 229 6.60 -24.87 9.66
N LYS A 230 6.43 -26.13 10.07
CA LYS A 230 7.36 -27.24 9.79
C LYS A 230 6.97 -28.08 8.57
N GLY A 231 5.96 -27.64 7.83
CA GLY A 231 5.38 -28.43 6.74
C GLY A 231 4.48 -29.58 7.28
N SER A 232 3.98 -30.43 6.37
CA SER A 232 3.15 -31.57 6.73
C SER A 232 4.02 -32.79 6.95
N GLU A 233 4.29 -33.11 8.20
CA GLU A 233 5.00 -34.37 8.55
C GLU A 233 4.17 -35.61 8.19
N ASP A 234 2.84 -35.50 8.27
CA ASP A 234 1.89 -36.59 8.04
C ASP A 234 1.33 -36.65 6.59
N GLY A 235 1.78 -35.79 5.70
CA GLY A 235 1.25 -35.68 4.33
C GLY A 235 -0.21 -35.25 4.21
N ARG A 236 -0.85 -34.83 5.32
CA ARG A 236 -2.26 -34.40 5.35
C ARG A 236 -2.51 -33.04 4.69
N PHE A 237 -1.51 -32.16 4.69
CA PHE A 237 -1.59 -30.83 4.14
C PHE A 237 -0.68 -30.72 2.92
N VAL A 238 -1.21 -31.15 1.77
CA VAL A 238 -0.49 -31.10 0.51
C VAL A 238 -0.25 -29.62 0.13
N GLY A 239 0.98 -29.30 -0.25
CA GLY A 239 1.35 -27.94 -0.67
C GLY A 239 1.85 -27.02 0.46
N THR A 240 1.84 -27.46 1.72
CA THR A 240 2.46 -26.68 2.79
C THR A 240 3.99 -26.75 2.71
N ASN A 241 4.62 -25.59 2.90
CA ASN A 241 6.06 -25.44 2.89
C ASN A 241 6.61 -25.33 4.32
N VAL A 242 7.90 -25.65 4.47
CA VAL A 242 8.62 -25.33 5.69
C VAL A 242 8.92 -23.84 5.68
N LEU A 243 8.35 -23.13 6.63
CA LEU A 243 8.63 -21.69 6.79
C LEU A 243 10.04 -21.47 7.33
N ASN A 244 10.66 -20.39 6.89
CA ASN A 244 11.97 -20.01 7.41
C ASN A 244 11.88 -19.74 8.93
N GLU A 245 12.75 -20.35 9.72
CA GLU A 245 12.75 -20.23 11.19
C GLU A 245 12.91 -18.79 11.64
N ALA A 246 13.80 -18.03 11.00
CA ALA A 246 13.96 -16.61 11.29
C ALA A 246 12.69 -15.78 11.01
N PHE A 247 11.82 -16.22 10.11
CA PHE A 247 10.50 -15.60 9.89
C PHE A 247 9.54 -15.92 11.03
N LEU A 248 9.51 -17.18 11.49
CA LEU A 248 8.67 -17.62 12.61
C LEU A 248 9.05 -16.98 13.93
N GLU A 249 10.33 -16.76 14.19
CA GLU A 249 10.85 -16.09 15.41
C GLU A 249 10.35 -14.66 15.58
N ARG A 250 9.86 -14.03 14.51
CA ARG A 250 9.28 -12.69 14.55
C ARG A 250 7.85 -12.65 15.09
N PHE A 251 7.27 -13.79 15.36
CA PHE A 251 5.99 -13.91 16.05
C PHE A 251 6.24 -14.24 17.54
N PRO A 252 6.16 -13.25 18.44
CA PRO A 252 6.47 -13.44 19.86
C PRO A 252 5.50 -14.39 20.56
N VAL A 253 4.34 -14.66 19.95
CA VAL A 253 3.35 -15.60 20.48
C VAL A 253 2.82 -16.51 19.39
N THR A 254 2.72 -17.78 19.73
CA THR A 254 2.07 -18.82 18.91
C THR A 254 0.91 -19.41 19.70
N PHE A 255 -0.28 -19.33 19.13
CA PHE A 255 -1.48 -19.96 19.68
C PHE A 255 -1.78 -21.26 18.92
N GLU A 256 -1.93 -22.35 19.63
CA GLU A 256 -2.46 -23.59 19.07
C GLU A 256 -3.97 -23.63 19.29
N GLN A 257 -4.73 -23.59 18.21
CA GLN A 257 -6.17 -23.65 18.25
C GLN A 257 -6.67 -25.05 17.92
N ASN A 258 -7.27 -25.69 18.90
CA ASN A 258 -7.94 -26.96 18.75
C ASN A 258 -9.37 -26.77 18.22
N TYR A 259 -10.03 -27.85 17.84
CA TYR A 259 -11.47 -27.82 17.56
C TYR A 259 -12.24 -27.35 18.79
N PRO A 260 -13.36 -26.64 18.60
CA PRO A 260 -14.25 -26.29 19.70
C PRO A 260 -14.78 -27.54 20.39
N HIS A 261 -15.04 -27.42 21.69
CA HIS A 261 -15.64 -28.51 22.46
C HIS A 261 -17.02 -28.86 21.86
N PRO A 262 -17.45 -30.17 21.89
CA PRO A 262 -18.75 -30.56 21.32
C PRO A 262 -19.94 -29.73 21.79
N GLN A 263 -19.95 -29.28 23.03
CA GLN A 263 -20.98 -28.38 23.57
C GLN A 263 -20.98 -27.00 22.86
N THR A 264 -19.81 -26.48 22.49
CA THR A 264 -19.69 -25.24 21.72
C THR A 264 -20.20 -25.45 20.30
N CYS A 265 -19.95 -26.61 19.70
CA CYS A 265 -20.50 -26.96 18.38
C CYS A 265 -22.02 -27.01 18.40
N LEU A 266 -22.63 -27.53 19.47
CA LEU A 266 -24.09 -27.58 19.63
C LEU A 266 -24.71 -26.18 19.70
N LEU A 267 -24.04 -25.20 20.31
CA LEU A 267 -24.49 -23.82 20.31
C LEU A 267 -24.51 -23.20 18.92
N TYR A 268 -23.53 -23.53 18.08
CA TYR A 268 -23.54 -23.11 16.68
C TYR A 268 -24.63 -23.77 15.85
N THR A 269 -25.00 -25.01 16.16
CA THR A 269 -26.01 -25.76 15.41
C THR A 269 -27.43 -25.49 15.87
N SER A 270 -27.66 -25.11 17.13
CA SER A 270 -28.98 -24.80 17.64
C SER A 270 -29.59 -23.51 17.06
N ASP A 271 -28.75 -22.51 16.76
CA ASP A 271 -29.18 -21.32 16.06
C ASP A 271 -29.23 -21.49 14.53
N ALA A 272 -28.46 -22.43 13.97
CA ALA A 272 -28.50 -22.79 12.55
C ALA A 272 -29.61 -23.82 12.21
N ALA A 273 -30.26 -24.39 13.19
CA ALA A 273 -31.32 -25.41 12.96
C ALA A 273 -32.64 -24.80 12.44
N ASP A 274 -32.80 -23.49 12.48
CA ASP A 274 -33.93 -22.81 11.82
C ASP A 274 -33.69 -22.54 10.32
N ASP A 275 -32.46 -22.68 9.81
CA ASP A 275 -32.13 -22.57 8.39
C ASP A 275 -31.44 -23.84 7.87
N LYS A 276 -32.33 -24.81 7.46
CA LYS A 276 -32.03 -25.87 6.48
C LYS A 276 -30.75 -26.71 6.67
N CYS A 277 -30.74 -27.60 7.63
CA CYS A 277 -30.18 -28.92 7.44
C CYS A 277 -31.28 -29.88 6.94
N SER A 278 -31.55 -29.88 5.66
CA SER A 278 -32.14 -31.02 4.99
C SER A 278 -31.00 -31.71 4.20
N VAL A 279 -30.57 -32.87 4.77
CA VAL A 279 -29.87 -34.04 4.19
C VAL A 279 -28.62 -33.78 3.39
#